data_c3417180e29773680421a046da2dc0ac
#
_entry.id   c3417180e29773680421a046da2dc0ac
#
_cell.length_a   1.000
_cell.length_b   1.000
_cell.length_c   1.000
_cell.angle_alpha   90.00
_cell.angle_beta   90.00
_cell.angle_gamma   90.00
#
_symmetry.space_group_name_H-M   'P 1'
#
loop_
_entity.id
_entity.type
_entity.pdbx_description
1 polymer ?
#
loop_
_entity_poly.entity_id
_entity_poly.type
_entity_poly.pdbx_seq_one_letter_code
_entity_poly.pdbx_strand_id
1 'polypeptide(L)'
;GGGRSRVLKNGSIFEQAGVEWIYSQKGLVQKAILEKKRPVADLYLSSDISRLIDVAEAGASISFDQSFDIPEKFQSKDWVGLTQRARVFYVNESLANQQLNYEDLISDQFKGKICTRSGFHPYNISLFASLLAHHGEEWLENYLTVLKSNLARKPQGNDRDQVKAIYAGVCDISIGNHYYYFQMMENEDQKIWLEKAKIVFPNQTNRGAHVNIPGVALLKEETKELANQLVSFLLSEESQSVYANDNNEFPVLETVQPSSKVQSIAQDVIFDDLSLSSIAKNRASVIQILNRINFDG
;
A
#
# COMPACT_ATOMS: atom_id res chain seq x y z
N GLY A 1 2.57 8.84 -8.58
CA GLY A 1 1.84 9.22 -7.47
C GLY A 1 0.37 8.90 -7.47
N GLY A 2 0.02 7.64 -7.65
CA GLY A 2 -1.38 7.27 -7.60
C GLY A 2 -1.87 7.30 -6.17
N GLY A 3 -3.05 7.68 -5.93
CA GLY A 3 -3.73 7.43 -4.69
C GLY A 3 -3.96 8.65 -3.82
N ARG A 4 -4.19 9.78 -4.45
CA ARG A 4 -4.92 10.82 -3.77
C ARG A 4 -6.34 10.32 -3.58
N SER A 5 -6.71 10.10 -2.33
CA SER A 5 -8.10 9.86 -1.98
C SER A 5 -8.96 10.97 -2.57
N ARG A 6 -10.12 10.64 -3.16
CA ARG A 6 -11.07 11.67 -3.64
C ARG A 6 -11.61 12.52 -2.50
N VAL A 7 -11.54 12.06 -1.25
CA VAL A 7 -11.80 12.88 -0.06
C VAL A 7 -10.92 14.12 -0.09
N LEU A 8 -9.67 13.98 -0.56
CA LEU A 8 -8.72 15.07 -0.72
C LEU A 8 -8.98 15.90 -1.99
N LYS A 9 -9.46 15.28 -3.07
CA LYS A 9 -9.70 15.96 -4.35
C LYS A 9 -10.96 16.82 -4.35
N ASN A 10 -11.99 16.42 -3.61
CA ASN A 10 -13.25 17.14 -3.61
C ASN A 10 -13.22 18.40 -2.73
N GLY A 11 -12.10 18.69 -2.07
CA GLY A 11 -11.88 19.96 -1.35
C GLY A 11 -12.93 20.32 -0.30
N SER A 12 -14.19 19.99 -0.58
CA SER A 12 -15.35 20.45 0.16
C SER A 12 -15.37 20.04 1.63
N ILE A 13 -14.92 18.81 1.95
CA ILE A 13 -14.94 18.31 3.33
C ILE A 13 -13.83 18.99 4.14
N PHE A 14 -12.63 19.09 3.58
CA PHE A 14 -11.48 19.67 4.26
C PHE A 14 -11.53 21.21 4.24
N GLU A 15 -12.00 21.81 3.16
CA GLU A 15 -12.23 23.26 3.08
C GLU A 15 -13.27 23.71 4.11
N GLN A 16 -14.37 22.96 4.27
CA GLN A 16 -15.37 23.23 5.30
C GLN A 16 -14.82 23.08 6.72
N ALA A 17 -13.85 22.20 6.94
CA ALA A 17 -13.16 22.03 8.21
C ALA A 17 -12.02 23.04 8.43
N GLY A 18 -11.74 23.91 7.46
CA GLY A 18 -10.64 24.87 7.55
C GLY A 18 -9.26 24.23 7.39
N VAL A 19 -9.16 23.13 6.69
CA VAL A 19 -7.89 22.41 6.49
C VAL A 19 -7.11 23.01 5.33
N GLU A 20 -5.87 23.40 5.60
CA GLU A 20 -4.90 23.81 4.60
C GLU A 20 -3.94 22.65 4.31
N TRP A 21 -3.71 22.39 3.01
CA TRP A 21 -2.79 21.35 2.58
C TRP A 21 -1.42 21.91 2.25
N ILE A 22 -0.40 21.41 2.95
CA ILE A 22 1.00 21.57 2.55
C ILE A 22 1.37 20.27 1.82
N TYR A 23 1.54 20.38 0.51
CA TYR A 23 1.77 19.23 -0.34
C TYR A 23 3.22 19.14 -0.81
N SER A 24 3.89 18.01 -0.49
CA SER A 24 5.18 17.65 -1.07
C SER A 24 5.21 16.12 -1.24
N GLN A 25 5.66 15.66 -2.40
CA GLN A 25 5.78 14.21 -2.66
C GLN A 25 7.04 13.61 -2.04
N LYS A 26 8.05 14.43 -1.73
CA LYS A 26 9.35 13.97 -1.24
C LYS A 26 9.75 14.72 0.01
N GLY A 27 10.45 14.01 0.91
CA GLY A 27 11.10 14.62 2.05
C GLY A 27 10.17 15.02 3.19
N LEU A 28 8.90 14.60 3.22
CA LEU A 28 7.98 14.95 4.31
C LEU A 28 8.39 14.35 5.65
N VAL A 29 8.93 13.14 5.67
CA VAL A 29 9.46 12.52 6.89
C VAL A 29 10.61 13.36 7.44
N GLN A 30 11.59 13.70 6.62
CA GLN A 30 12.72 14.52 7.01
C GLN A 30 12.29 15.91 7.46
N LYS A 31 11.33 16.51 6.76
CA LYS A 31 10.76 17.81 7.12
C LYS A 31 10.11 17.76 8.51
N ALA A 32 9.29 16.75 8.78
CA ALA A 32 8.66 16.57 10.08
C ALA A 32 9.70 16.39 11.19
N ILE A 33 10.78 15.65 10.94
CA ILE A 33 11.87 15.45 11.89
C ILE A 33 12.64 16.74 12.14
N LEU A 34 12.96 17.50 11.10
CA LEU A 34 13.66 18.78 11.22
C LEU A 34 12.84 19.81 12.00
N GLU A 35 11.53 19.79 11.84
CA GLU A 35 10.61 20.73 12.46
C GLU A 35 10.09 20.28 13.83
N LYS A 36 10.55 19.15 14.37
CA LYS A 36 9.94 18.52 15.56
C LYS A 36 9.87 19.41 16.80
N LYS A 37 10.77 20.38 16.96
CA LYS A 37 10.76 21.33 18.07
C LYS A 37 9.73 22.45 17.88
N ARG A 38 9.44 22.79 16.65
CA ARG A 38 8.45 23.81 16.25
C ARG A 38 7.70 23.32 15.00
N PRO A 39 6.79 22.36 15.16
CA PRO A 39 6.08 21.81 14.01
C PRO A 39 5.26 22.89 13.27
N VAL A 40 5.40 22.95 11.97
CA VAL A 40 4.58 23.80 11.11
C VAL A 40 3.26 23.11 10.80
N ALA A 41 3.31 21.83 10.47
CA ALA A 41 2.12 21.04 10.17
C ALA A 41 1.46 20.49 11.44
N ASP A 42 0.15 20.41 11.43
CA ASP A 42 -0.65 19.89 12.55
C ASP A 42 -0.65 18.36 12.58
N LEU A 43 -0.70 17.73 11.40
CA LEU A 43 -0.67 16.29 11.24
C LEU A 43 0.00 15.89 9.94
N TYR A 44 0.37 14.61 9.86
CA TYR A 44 1.01 14.04 8.69
C TYR A 44 0.17 12.86 8.17
N LEU A 45 -0.30 12.98 6.92
CA LEU A 45 -0.98 11.91 6.20
C LEU A 45 0.02 11.21 5.29
N SER A 46 0.18 9.91 5.43
CA SER A 46 1.08 9.12 4.59
C SER A 46 0.32 7.99 3.90
N SER A 47 0.71 7.70 2.66
CA SER A 47 0.23 6.50 1.95
C SER A 47 0.84 5.22 2.51
N ASP A 48 1.84 5.33 3.38
CA ASP A 48 2.56 4.20 3.97
C ASP A 48 2.78 4.46 5.46
N ILE A 49 2.15 3.64 6.30
CA ILE A 49 2.21 3.80 7.75
C ILE A 49 3.63 3.64 8.32
N SER A 50 4.52 2.93 7.62
CA SER A 50 5.89 2.77 8.06
C SER A 50 6.65 4.11 8.11
N ARG A 51 6.28 5.08 7.28
CA ARG A 51 6.83 6.44 7.35
C ARG A 51 6.38 7.17 8.61
N LEU A 52 5.16 6.90 9.07
CA LEU A 52 4.65 7.45 10.33
C LEU A 52 5.37 6.85 11.53
N ILE A 53 5.71 5.57 11.45
CA ILE A 53 6.52 4.90 12.47
C ILE A 53 7.92 5.52 12.53
N ASP A 54 8.54 5.82 11.39
CA ASP A 54 9.84 6.51 11.34
C ASP A 54 9.76 7.90 12.01
N VAL A 55 8.70 8.65 11.77
CA VAL A 55 8.46 9.95 12.39
C VAL A 55 8.32 9.82 13.92
N ALA A 56 7.56 8.81 14.35
CA ALA A 56 7.36 8.53 15.78
C ALA A 56 8.67 8.13 16.48
N GLU A 57 9.46 7.25 15.87
CA GLU A 57 10.75 6.82 16.42
C GLU A 57 11.75 7.95 16.52
N ALA A 58 11.68 8.93 15.63
CA ALA A 58 12.52 10.12 15.69
C ALA A 58 12.03 11.17 16.69
N GLY A 59 10.94 10.89 17.42
CA GLY A 59 10.36 11.83 18.40
C GLY A 59 9.68 13.03 17.76
N ALA A 60 9.28 12.93 16.49
CA ALA A 60 8.68 14.04 15.74
C ALA A 60 7.15 14.00 15.69
N SER A 61 6.53 12.98 16.26
CA SER A 61 5.06 12.93 16.42
C SER A 61 4.68 13.02 17.90
N ILE A 62 3.41 13.33 18.13
CA ILE A 62 2.81 13.31 19.47
C ILE A 62 1.79 12.18 19.54
N SER A 63 1.51 11.72 20.76
CA SER A 63 0.62 10.59 20.96
C SER A 63 -0.85 10.99 20.85
N PHE A 64 -1.65 10.07 20.33
CA PHE A 64 -3.11 10.14 20.44
C PHE A 64 -3.50 9.89 21.91
N ASP A 65 -4.48 10.66 22.41
CA ASP A 65 -4.98 10.50 23.78
C ASP A 65 -6.13 9.50 23.88
N GLN A 66 -6.64 9.04 22.74
CA GLN A 66 -7.80 8.18 22.68
C GLN A 66 -7.63 7.05 21.68
N SER A 67 -8.38 5.97 21.90
CA SER A 67 -8.57 4.91 20.91
C SER A 67 -9.74 5.27 20.02
N PHE A 68 -9.71 4.77 18.79
CA PHE A 68 -10.81 4.91 17.82
C PHE A 68 -11.55 3.58 17.69
N ASP A 69 -12.79 3.64 17.26
CA ASP A 69 -13.65 2.46 17.07
C ASP A 69 -13.33 1.72 15.76
N ILE A 70 -12.09 1.26 15.67
CA ILE A 70 -11.54 0.42 14.60
C ILE A 70 -10.75 -0.73 15.23
N PRO A 71 -10.47 -1.82 14.50
CA PRO A 71 -9.63 -2.89 15.03
C PRO A 71 -8.27 -2.41 15.53
N GLU A 72 -7.81 -3.00 16.62
CA GLU A 72 -6.55 -2.59 17.28
C GLU A 72 -5.34 -2.65 16.36
N LYS A 73 -5.32 -3.59 15.41
CA LYS A 73 -4.21 -3.73 14.46
C LYS A 73 -4.01 -2.50 13.55
N PHE A 74 -5.02 -1.64 13.42
CA PHE A 74 -4.96 -0.43 12.59
C PHE A 74 -4.65 0.83 13.38
N GLN A 75 -4.31 0.72 14.65
CA GLN A 75 -4.03 1.89 15.47
C GLN A 75 -2.93 1.63 16.51
N SER A 76 -2.28 2.70 16.90
CA SER A 76 -1.36 2.73 18.03
C SER A 76 -1.47 4.09 18.70
N LYS A 77 -0.69 4.33 19.75
CA LYS A 77 -0.62 5.66 20.35
C LYS A 77 0.03 6.71 19.41
N ASP A 78 0.80 6.28 18.43
CA ASP A 78 1.60 7.17 17.58
C ASP A 78 1.05 7.35 16.17
N TRP A 79 0.17 6.46 15.73
CA TRP A 79 -0.41 6.51 14.38
C TRP A 79 -1.76 5.81 14.33
N VAL A 80 -2.55 6.17 13.33
CA VAL A 80 -3.85 5.55 13.04
C VAL A 80 -3.94 5.24 11.56
N GLY A 81 -4.31 4.00 11.23
CA GLY A 81 -4.57 3.56 9.85
C GLY A 81 -5.91 4.07 9.36
N LEU A 82 -5.97 4.49 8.10
CA LEU A 82 -7.17 5.08 7.52
C LEU A 82 -7.88 4.15 6.54
N THR A 83 -7.14 3.32 5.81
CA THR A 83 -7.70 2.41 4.81
C THR A 83 -6.69 1.32 4.48
N GLN A 84 -7.07 0.36 3.61
CA GLN A 84 -6.23 -0.77 3.25
C GLN A 84 -6.11 -0.89 1.74
N ARG A 85 -4.89 -1.11 1.25
CA ARG A 85 -4.56 -1.29 -0.16
C ARG A 85 -3.86 -2.64 -0.33
N ALA A 86 -4.53 -3.59 -1.00
CA ALA A 86 -3.97 -4.92 -1.21
C ALA A 86 -2.92 -4.93 -2.32
N ARG A 87 -1.83 -5.65 -2.08
CA ARG A 87 -0.81 -5.93 -3.09
C ARG A 87 -1.14 -7.26 -3.76
N VAL A 88 -1.49 -7.22 -5.03
CA VAL A 88 -2.06 -8.35 -5.78
C VAL A 88 -1.18 -8.74 -6.96
N PHE A 89 -1.55 -9.82 -7.63
CA PHE A 89 -1.01 -10.17 -8.94
C PHE A 89 -1.98 -9.72 -10.04
N TYR A 90 -1.40 -9.21 -11.11
CA TYR A 90 -2.05 -9.15 -12.41
C TYR A 90 -1.43 -10.25 -13.26
N VAL A 91 -2.27 -11.09 -13.85
CA VAL A 91 -1.83 -12.30 -14.53
C VAL A 91 -2.43 -12.39 -15.92
N ASN A 92 -1.71 -13.03 -16.84
CA ASN A 92 -2.30 -13.44 -18.10
C ASN A 92 -3.54 -14.31 -17.82
N GLU A 93 -4.58 -14.18 -18.63
CA GLU A 93 -5.86 -14.89 -18.45
C GLU A 93 -5.70 -16.40 -18.28
N SER A 94 -4.66 -17.00 -18.88
CA SER A 94 -4.35 -18.42 -18.73
C SER A 94 -4.00 -18.84 -17.30
N LEU A 95 -3.59 -17.89 -16.45
CA LEU A 95 -3.21 -18.10 -15.06
C LEU A 95 -4.31 -17.69 -14.06
N ALA A 96 -5.42 -17.13 -14.54
CA ALA A 96 -6.43 -16.50 -13.68
C ALA A 96 -7.09 -17.45 -12.68
N ASN A 97 -7.12 -18.74 -12.95
CA ASN A 97 -7.74 -19.76 -12.09
C ASN A 97 -6.74 -20.48 -11.17
N GLN A 98 -5.45 -20.14 -11.25
CA GLN A 98 -4.44 -20.70 -10.37
C GLN A 98 -4.47 -20.01 -8.99
N GLN A 99 -4.31 -20.78 -7.93
CA GLN A 99 -4.10 -20.27 -6.59
C GLN A 99 -2.61 -20.00 -6.43
N LEU A 100 -2.23 -18.73 -6.47
CA LEU A 100 -0.85 -18.29 -6.45
C LEU A 100 -0.48 -17.64 -5.11
N ASN A 101 0.73 -17.88 -4.68
CA ASN A 101 1.34 -17.23 -3.52
C ASN A 101 2.47 -16.32 -3.97
N TYR A 102 2.82 -15.31 -3.15
CA TYR A 102 4.01 -14.49 -3.42
C TYR A 102 5.26 -15.38 -3.58
N GLU A 103 5.33 -16.45 -2.80
CA GLU A 103 6.42 -17.43 -2.83
C GLU A 103 6.57 -18.12 -4.19
N ASP A 104 5.49 -18.26 -4.94
CA ASP A 104 5.50 -18.94 -6.26
C ASP A 104 6.24 -18.15 -7.35
N LEU A 105 6.52 -16.85 -7.14
CA LEU A 105 7.21 -16.03 -8.13
C LEU A 105 8.64 -16.52 -8.43
N ILE A 106 9.21 -17.37 -7.58
CA ILE A 106 10.54 -17.95 -7.80
C ILE A 106 10.50 -19.35 -8.43
N SER A 107 9.32 -19.83 -8.80
CA SER A 107 9.18 -21.11 -9.46
C SER A 107 9.62 -21.04 -10.93
N ASP A 108 9.98 -22.21 -11.49
CA ASP A 108 10.45 -22.31 -12.87
C ASP A 108 9.39 -21.91 -13.91
N GLN A 109 8.09 -22.05 -13.57
CA GLN A 109 7.01 -21.65 -14.47
C GLN A 109 7.04 -20.15 -14.81
N PHE A 110 7.64 -19.33 -13.93
CA PHE A 110 7.70 -17.87 -14.12
C PHE A 110 9.06 -17.38 -14.62
N LYS A 111 9.95 -18.26 -15.00
CA LYS A 111 11.28 -17.86 -15.51
C LYS A 111 11.16 -17.00 -16.75
N GLY A 112 11.62 -15.73 -16.64
CA GLY A 112 11.52 -14.76 -17.73
C GLY A 112 10.10 -14.25 -17.98
N LYS A 113 9.18 -14.38 -17.02
CA LYS A 113 7.75 -14.10 -17.18
C LYS A 113 7.21 -12.99 -16.30
N ILE A 114 8.03 -12.41 -15.43
CA ILE A 114 7.57 -11.47 -14.42
C ILE A 114 7.94 -10.04 -14.79
N CYS A 115 6.98 -9.11 -14.64
CA CYS A 115 7.22 -7.67 -14.70
C CYS A 115 6.96 -7.03 -13.33
N THR A 116 7.78 -6.05 -12.96
CA THR A 116 7.58 -5.26 -11.74
C THR A 116 8.13 -3.86 -11.89
N ARG A 117 7.60 -2.94 -11.10
CA ARG A 117 8.23 -1.66 -10.88
C ARG A 117 9.47 -1.84 -9.99
N SER A 118 10.23 -0.77 -9.77
CA SER A 118 11.42 -0.79 -8.91
C SER A 118 11.19 -1.55 -7.61
N GLY A 119 12.14 -2.41 -7.24
CA GLY A 119 12.13 -3.06 -5.93
C GLY A 119 12.21 -2.08 -4.77
N PHE A 120 12.78 -0.89 -5.00
CA PHE A 120 12.90 0.17 -3.99
C PHE A 120 11.65 1.03 -3.82
N HIS A 121 10.62 0.83 -4.66
CA HIS A 121 9.38 1.56 -4.48
C HIS A 121 8.71 1.14 -3.15
N PRO A 122 8.16 2.10 -2.37
CA PRO A 122 7.57 1.80 -1.06
C PRO A 122 6.56 0.65 -1.06
N TYR A 123 5.78 0.48 -2.12
CA TYR A 123 4.80 -0.61 -2.21
C TYR A 123 5.48 -1.99 -2.26
N ASN A 124 6.58 -2.11 -2.99
CA ASN A 124 7.35 -3.35 -3.04
C ASN A 124 8.17 -3.57 -1.77
N ILE A 125 8.79 -2.53 -1.22
CA ILE A 125 9.50 -2.63 0.06
C ILE A 125 8.59 -3.15 1.16
N SER A 126 7.35 -2.66 1.23
CA SER A 126 6.37 -3.11 2.22
C SER A 126 6.06 -4.60 2.07
N LEU A 127 5.81 -5.06 0.84
CA LEU A 127 5.60 -6.48 0.56
C LEU A 127 6.82 -7.31 0.95
N PHE A 128 8.00 -6.93 0.53
CA PHE A 128 9.23 -7.66 0.83
C PHE A 128 9.53 -7.66 2.34
N ALA A 129 9.21 -6.57 3.04
CA ALA A 129 9.31 -6.52 4.50
C ALA A 129 8.37 -7.53 5.19
N SER A 130 7.18 -7.75 4.64
CA SER A 130 6.27 -8.79 5.13
C SER A 130 6.84 -10.19 4.90
N LEU A 131 7.45 -10.43 3.75
CA LEU A 131 8.12 -11.70 3.44
C LEU A 131 9.32 -11.94 4.36
N LEU A 132 10.09 -10.89 4.65
CA LEU A 132 11.19 -10.97 5.63
C LEU A 132 10.70 -11.38 7.01
N ALA A 133 9.59 -10.80 7.46
CA ALA A 133 9.00 -11.13 8.76
C ALA A 133 8.54 -12.60 8.83
N HIS A 134 7.99 -13.13 7.75
CA HIS A 134 7.53 -14.52 7.71
C HIS A 134 8.64 -15.54 7.55
N HIS A 135 9.69 -15.23 6.79
CA HIS A 135 10.65 -16.22 6.31
C HIS A 135 12.08 -16.00 6.77
N GLY A 136 12.44 -14.79 7.21
CA GLY A 136 13.80 -14.45 7.61
C GLY A 136 14.64 -13.88 6.46
N GLU A 137 15.78 -13.34 6.83
CA GLU A 137 16.64 -12.55 5.93
C GLU A 137 17.31 -13.39 4.85
N GLU A 138 17.85 -14.57 5.22
CA GLU A 138 18.49 -15.48 4.27
C GLU A 138 17.50 -15.94 3.19
N TRP A 139 16.31 -16.32 3.61
CA TRP A 139 15.25 -16.73 2.68
C TRP A 139 14.90 -15.57 1.72
N LEU A 140 14.74 -14.36 2.26
CA LEU A 140 14.35 -13.20 1.43
C LEU A 140 15.45 -12.86 0.40
N GLU A 141 16.72 -12.91 0.79
CA GLU A 141 17.80 -12.64 -0.15
C GLU A 141 17.80 -13.64 -1.31
N ASN A 142 17.65 -14.94 -1.01
CA ASN A 142 17.49 -15.95 -2.03
C ASN A 142 16.26 -15.72 -2.89
N TYR A 143 15.13 -15.42 -2.27
CA TYR A 143 13.87 -15.11 -2.96
C TYR A 143 14.04 -13.97 -3.95
N LEU A 144 14.58 -12.84 -3.51
CA LEU A 144 14.76 -11.66 -4.36
C LEU A 144 15.79 -11.90 -5.47
N THR A 145 16.81 -12.70 -5.21
CA THR A 145 17.81 -13.09 -6.21
C THR A 145 17.16 -13.92 -7.32
N VAL A 146 16.36 -14.90 -6.97
CA VAL A 146 15.65 -15.75 -7.95
C VAL A 146 14.54 -14.94 -8.64
N LEU A 147 13.78 -14.13 -7.90
CA LEU A 147 12.78 -13.25 -8.50
C LEU A 147 13.40 -12.36 -9.58
N LYS A 148 14.54 -11.75 -9.29
CA LYS A 148 15.28 -10.95 -10.27
C LYS A 148 15.60 -11.77 -11.52
N SER A 149 16.05 -13.00 -11.36
CA SER A 149 16.38 -13.89 -12.50
C SER A 149 15.14 -14.30 -13.30
N ASN A 150 13.95 -14.27 -12.69
CA ASN A 150 12.67 -14.58 -13.34
C ASN A 150 12.02 -13.38 -14.04
N LEU A 151 12.58 -12.18 -13.91
CA LEU A 151 12.03 -11.00 -14.56
C LEU A 151 12.17 -11.08 -16.07
N ALA A 152 11.11 -10.69 -16.79
CA ALA A 152 11.10 -10.57 -18.23
C ALA A 152 11.94 -9.38 -18.72
N ARG A 153 12.06 -8.36 -17.88
CA ARG A 153 12.82 -7.12 -18.14
C ARG A 153 13.26 -6.50 -16.82
N LYS A 154 14.18 -5.55 -16.88
CA LYS A 154 14.57 -4.79 -15.69
C LYS A 154 13.36 -4.08 -15.08
N PRO A 155 13.30 -3.95 -13.75
CA PRO A 155 12.25 -3.18 -13.08
C PRO A 155 12.13 -1.77 -13.65
N GLN A 156 10.92 -1.36 -13.97
CA GLN A 156 10.65 -0.06 -14.60
C GLN A 156 9.18 0.31 -14.48
N GLY A 157 8.86 1.59 -14.68
CA GLY A 157 7.50 2.08 -14.74
C GLY A 157 6.73 2.01 -13.42
N ASN A 158 5.42 2.15 -13.50
CA ASN A 158 4.50 2.05 -12.38
C ASN A 158 3.69 0.76 -12.45
N ASP A 159 2.74 0.56 -11.51
CA ASP A 159 1.95 -0.68 -11.46
C ASP A 159 1.12 -0.91 -12.73
N ARG A 160 0.54 0.15 -13.31
CA ARG A 160 -0.27 0.01 -14.54
C ARG A 160 0.58 -0.28 -15.77
N ASP A 161 1.83 0.20 -15.82
CA ASP A 161 2.76 -0.12 -16.90
C ASP A 161 3.05 -1.61 -16.97
N GLN A 162 3.03 -2.32 -15.84
CA GLN A 162 3.21 -3.76 -15.80
C GLN A 162 2.01 -4.49 -16.40
N VAL A 163 0.80 -4.00 -16.18
CA VAL A 163 -0.43 -4.55 -16.76
C VAL A 163 -0.42 -4.37 -18.27
N LYS A 164 -0.01 -3.19 -18.75
CA LYS A 164 0.20 -2.94 -20.17
C LYS A 164 1.19 -3.93 -20.78
N ALA A 165 2.27 -4.25 -20.06
CA ALA A 165 3.27 -5.21 -20.50
C ALA A 165 2.70 -6.63 -20.62
N ILE A 166 1.79 -7.04 -19.72
CA ILE A 166 1.10 -8.33 -19.84
C ILE A 166 0.23 -8.33 -21.11
N TYR A 167 -0.53 -7.30 -21.35
CA TYR A 167 -1.33 -7.14 -22.57
C TYR A 167 -0.47 -7.24 -23.83
N ALA A 168 0.72 -6.63 -23.82
CA ALA A 168 1.66 -6.64 -24.93
C ALA A 168 2.43 -7.97 -25.09
N GLY A 169 2.25 -8.93 -24.19
CA GLY A 169 2.93 -10.22 -24.25
C GLY A 169 4.38 -10.21 -23.76
N VAL A 170 4.81 -9.14 -23.07
CA VAL A 170 6.18 -9.04 -22.52
C VAL A 170 6.37 -9.96 -21.31
N CYS A 171 5.35 -10.08 -20.48
CA CYS A 171 5.34 -10.92 -19.30
C CYS A 171 3.96 -11.52 -19.07
N ASP A 172 3.88 -12.51 -18.15
CA ASP A 172 2.63 -13.21 -17.84
C ASP A 172 2.08 -12.87 -16.47
N ILE A 173 2.90 -12.28 -15.60
CA ILE A 173 2.51 -11.94 -14.23
C ILE A 173 3.25 -10.68 -13.76
N SER A 174 2.53 -9.86 -13.02
CA SER A 174 3.10 -8.68 -12.36
C SER A 174 2.52 -8.49 -10.96
N ILE A 175 3.20 -7.68 -10.16
CA ILE A 175 2.74 -7.26 -8.84
C ILE A 175 2.19 -5.85 -8.95
N GLY A 176 1.04 -5.59 -8.34
CA GLY A 176 0.45 -4.25 -8.35
C GLY A 176 -0.55 -4.05 -7.21
N ASN A 177 -0.99 -2.82 -7.02
CA ASN A 177 -2.06 -2.55 -6.07
C ASN A 177 -3.42 -2.85 -6.70
N HIS A 178 -4.35 -3.35 -5.89
CA HIS A 178 -5.63 -3.86 -6.38
C HIS A 178 -6.52 -2.77 -7.00
N TYR A 179 -6.51 -1.54 -6.43
CA TYR A 179 -7.42 -0.49 -6.85
C TYR A 179 -7.14 0.04 -8.27
N TYR A 180 -5.94 -0.17 -8.81
CA TYR A 180 -5.63 0.19 -10.20
C TYR A 180 -6.47 -0.59 -11.21
N TYR A 181 -6.92 -1.80 -10.87
CA TYR A 181 -7.82 -2.58 -11.70
C TYR A 181 -9.06 -1.77 -12.10
N PHE A 182 -9.66 -1.08 -11.14
CA PHE A 182 -10.87 -0.28 -11.37
C PHE A 182 -10.56 1.02 -12.10
N GLN A 183 -9.42 1.64 -11.83
CA GLN A 183 -8.98 2.81 -12.58
C GLN A 183 -8.76 2.49 -14.06
N MET A 184 -8.18 1.33 -14.36
CA MET A 184 -7.99 0.87 -15.75
C MET A 184 -9.32 0.54 -16.42
N MET A 185 -10.27 -0.08 -15.72
CA MET A 185 -11.60 -0.37 -16.24
C MET A 185 -12.34 0.89 -16.72
N GLU A 186 -12.15 2.00 -16.04
CA GLU A 186 -12.81 3.27 -16.32
C GLU A 186 -12.03 4.16 -17.30
N ASN A 187 -10.84 3.75 -17.69
CA ASN A 187 -9.99 4.49 -18.62
C ASN A 187 -10.11 3.93 -20.03
N GLU A 188 -10.53 4.78 -20.98
CA GLU A 188 -10.78 4.37 -22.37
C GLU A 188 -9.55 3.79 -23.07
N ASP A 189 -8.34 4.25 -22.71
CA ASP A 189 -7.10 3.78 -23.32
C ASP A 189 -6.53 2.53 -22.62
N GLN A 190 -6.92 2.26 -21.37
CA GLN A 190 -6.34 1.21 -20.54
C GLN A 190 -7.26 -0.01 -20.36
N LYS A 191 -8.57 0.16 -20.51
CA LYS A 191 -9.52 -0.93 -20.28
C LYS A 191 -9.25 -2.16 -21.18
N ILE A 192 -8.69 -1.95 -22.35
CA ILE A 192 -8.34 -3.04 -23.26
C ILE A 192 -7.28 -3.99 -22.67
N TRP A 193 -6.41 -3.48 -21.80
CA TRP A 193 -5.38 -4.31 -21.17
C TRP A 193 -5.99 -5.41 -20.32
N LEU A 194 -7.17 -5.15 -19.74
CA LEU A 194 -7.86 -6.10 -18.85
C LEU A 194 -8.56 -7.24 -19.60
N GLU A 195 -8.60 -7.18 -20.94
CA GLU A 195 -9.04 -8.31 -21.75
C GLU A 195 -8.09 -9.50 -21.62
N LYS A 196 -6.79 -9.24 -21.39
CA LYS A 196 -5.75 -10.26 -21.25
C LYS A 196 -5.18 -10.35 -19.83
N ALA A 197 -5.21 -9.27 -19.05
CA ALA A 197 -4.68 -9.23 -17.70
C ALA A 197 -5.81 -9.31 -16.69
N LYS A 198 -5.75 -10.30 -15.79
CA LYS A 198 -6.73 -10.54 -14.74
C LYS A 198 -6.11 -10.34 -13.37
N ILE A 199 -6.93 -9.98 -12.39
CA ILE A 199 -6.48 -9.79 -11.01
C ILE A 199 -6.58 -11.10 -10.24
N VAL A 200 -5.53 -11.41 -9.45
CA VAL A 200 -5.49 -12.56 -8.54
C VAL A 200 -4.98 -12.11 -7.19
N PHE A 201 -5.72 -12.42 -6.12
CA PHE A 201 -5.27 -12.15 -4.76
C PHE A 201 -4.35 -13.29 -4.30
N PRO A 202 -3.09 -12.98 -3.91
CA PRO A 202 -2.15 -14.02 -3.48
C PRO A 202 -2.48 -14.61 -2.12
N ASN A 203 -1.97 -15.80 -1.86
CA ASN A 203 -1.96 -16.44 -0.52
C ASN A 203 -3.33 -16.68 0.11
N GLN A 204 -4.34 -16.94 -0.71
CA GLN A 204 -5.71 -17.12 -0.22
C GLN A 204 -5.95 -18.48 0.44
N THR A 205 -5.04 -19.45 0.23
CA THR A 205 -5.09 -20.76 0.90
C THR A 205 -4.24 -20.81 2.17
N ASN A 206 -3.59 -19.71 2.53
CA ASN A 206 -2.74 -19.65 3.73
C ASN A 206 -2.94 -18.31 4.47
N ARG A 207 -1.92 -17.44 4.57
CA ARG A 207 -1.97 -16.27 5.45
C ARG A 207 -2.75 -15.06 4.91
N GLY A 208 -3.10 -15.06 3.63
CA GLY A 208 -3.79 -13.91 3.01
C GLY A 208 -2.86 -12.94 2.30
N ALA A 209 -3.46 -12.03 1.57
CA ALA A 209 -2.75 -11.01 0.80
C ALA A 209 -2.15 -9.94 1.70
N HIS A 210 -0.97 -9.42 1.32
CA HIS A 210 -0.36 -8.28 1.98
C HIS A 210 -1.19 -7.02 1.72
N VAL A 211 -1.40 -6.22 2.77
CA VAL A 211 -2.01 -4.90 2.67
C VAL A 211 -1.04 -3.82 3.13
N ASN A 212 -0.99 -2.73 2.37
CA ASN A 212 -0.35 -1.50 2.79
C ASN A 212 -1.41 -0.57 3.37
N ILE A 213 -1.08 0.13 4.44
CA ILE A 213 -2.02 0.92 5.22
C ILE A 213 -1.63 2.40 5.17
N PRO A 214 -2.38 3.24 4.45
CA PRO A 214 -2.29 4.68 4.64
C PRO A 214 -2.73 5.07 6.05
N GLY A 215 -2.08 6.10 6.59
CA GLY A 215 -2.38 6.50 7.96
C GLY A 215 -2.06 7.94 8.27
N VAL A 216 -2.24 8.30 9.53
CA VAL A 216 -2.06 9.65 10.05
C VAL A 216 -1.31 9.64 11.38
N ALA A 217 -0.43 10.62 11.57
CA ALA A 217 0.22 10.93 12.83
C ALA A 217 0.00 12.39 13.19
N LEU A 218 -0.06 12.70 14.47
CA LEU A 218 -0.18 14.06 15.00
C LEU A 218 1.21 14.66 15.18
N LEU A 219 1.40 15.93 14.80
CA LEU A 219 2.70 16.58 14.88
C LEU A 219 2.75 17.74 15.86
N LYS A 220 1.62 18.36 16.20
CA LYS A 220 1.57 19.61 16.92
C LYS A 220 0.64 19.55 18.14
N GLU A 221 1.20 19.80 19.31
CA GLU A 221 0.46 19.68 20.58
C GLU A 221 -0.68 20.71 20.69
N GLU A 222 -0.43 21.95 20.25
CA GLU A 222 -1.38 23.06 20.40
C GLU A 222 -2.68 22.86 19.64
N THR A 223 -2.66 22.09 18.56
CA THR A 223 -3.82 21.82 17.70
C THR A 223 -4.33 20.39 17.80
N LYS A 224 -3.84 19.64 18.78
CA LYS A 224 -4.10 18.21 18.96
C LYS A 224 -5.60 17.86 18.98
N GLU A 225 -6.39 18.64 19.70
CA GLU A 225 -7.83 18.37 19.83
C GLU A 225 -8.54 18.50 18.46
N LEU A 226 -8.24 19.57 17.73
CA LEU A 226 -8.81 19.79 16.39
C LEU A 226 -8.34 18.71 15.40
N ALA A 227 -7.07 18.34 15.47
CA ALA A 227 -6.52 17.26 14.65
C ALA A 227 -7.17 15.91 14.96
N ASN A 228 -7.43 15.61 16.22
CA ASN A 228 -8.18 14.41 16.64
C ASN A 228 -9.59 14.40 16.07
N GLN A 229 -10.28 15.53 16.01
CA GLN A 229 -11.60 15.64 15.40
C GLN A 229 -11.54 15.32 13.91
N LEU A 230 -10.51 15.79 13.21
CA LEU A 230 -10.30 15.46 11.81
C LEU A 230 -10.07 13.96 11.61
N VAL A 231 -9.24 13.33 12.44
CA VAL A 231 -9.00 11.89 12.38
C VAL A 231 -10.29 11.11 12.64
N SER A 232 -11.08 11.49 13.64
CA SER A 232 -12.39 10.89 13.90
C SER A 232 -13.32 10.99 12.70
N PHE A 233 -13.30 12.13 12.02
CA PHE A 233 -14.08 12.33 10.80
C PHE A 233 -13.60 11.40 9.67
N LEU A 234 -12.29 11.25 9.47
CA LEU A 234 -11.73 10.36 8.46
C LEU A 234 -12.07 8.88 8.72
N LEU A 235 -12.32 8.53 9.97
CA LEU A 235 -12.74 7.19 10.38
C LEU A 235 -14.26 7.03 10.46
N SER A 236 -15.03 8.08 10.17
CA SER A 236 -16.48 8.01 10.14
C SER A 236 -16.99 7.13 9.01
N GLU A 237 -18.22 6.64 9.12
CA GLU A 237 -18.85 5.87 8.05
C GLU A 237 -18.92 6.65 6.73
N GLU A 238 -19.19 7.95 6.80
CA GLU A 238 -19.23 8.82 5.62
C GLU A 238 -17.87 8.83 4.89
N SER A 239 -16.78 9.10 5.61
CA SER A 239 -15.44 9.16 5.01
C SER A 239 -14.96 7.79 4.54
N GLN A 240 -15.19 6.75 5.33
CA GLN A 240 -14.81 5.38 4.96
C GLN A 240 -15.58 4.90 3.72
N SER A 241 -16.83 5.30 3.57
CA SER A 241 -17.63 5.02 2.37
C SER A 241 -17.04 5.72 1.13
N VAL A 242 -16.50 6.93 1.26
CA VAL A 242 -15.81 7.61 0.16
C VAL A 242 -14.53 6.85 -0.23
N TYR A 243 -13.71 6.43 0.74
CA TYR A 243 -12.54 5.60 0.46
C TYR A 243 -12.93 4.30 -0.27
N ALA A 244 -14.00 3.65 0.18
CA ALA A 244 -14.47 2.40 -0.41
C ALA A 244 -15.04 2.59 -1.82
N ASN A 245 -15.91 3.57 -2.02
CA ASN A 245 -16.67 3.70 -3.26
C ASN A 245 -15.97 4.52 -4.33
N ASP A 246 -15.21 5.56 -3.94
CA ASP A 246 -14.54 6.44 -4.89
C ASP A 246 -13.12 5.98 -5.21
N ASN A 247 -12.41 5.41 -4.24
CA ASN A 247 -11.03 4.97 -4.39
C ASN A 247 -10.87 3.45 -4.50
N ASN A 248 -11.96 2.68 -4.29
CA ASN A 248 -11.97 1.22 -4.33
C ASN A 248 -10.98 0.59 -3.34
N GLU A 249 -10.77 1.22 -2.20
CA GLU A 249 -9.94 0.72 -1.12
C GLU A 249 -10.77 -0.13 -0.16
N PHE A 250 -10.09 -0.93 0.68
CA PHE A 250 -10.75 -1.69 1.74
C PHE A 250 -10.84 -0.82 2.99
N PRO A 251 -12.06 -0.60 3.54
CA PRO A 251 -12.20 0.19 4.77
C PRO A 251 -11.50 -0.45 5.98
N VAL A 252 -11.09 0.36 6.94
CA VAL A 252 -10.66 -0.13 8.27
C VAL A 252 -11.84 -0.19 9.24
N LEU A 253 -12.91 0.55 8.98
CA LEU A 253 -14.14 0.53 9.78
C LEU A 253 -14.98 -0.69 9.41
N GLU A 254 -15.28 -1.55 10.39
CA GLU A 254 -15.95 -2.83 10.14
C GLU A 254 -17.40 -2.67 9.66
N THR A 255 -18.05 -1.55 9.97
CA THR A 255 -19.44 -1.28 9.57
C THR A 255 -19.57 -0.81 8.12
N VAL A 256 -18.45 -0.53 7.44
CA VAL A 256 -18.44 -0.08 6.05
C VAL A 256 -17.90 -1.19 5.16
N GLN A 257 -18.65 -1.56 4.14
CA GLN A 257 -18.25 -2.57 3.17
C GLN A 257 -17.41 -1.96 2.05
N PRO A 258 -16.51 -2.74 1.42
CA PRO A 258 -15.89 -2.33 0.16
C PRO A 258 -16.95 -2.02 -0.90
N SER A 259 -16.57 -1.30 -1.96
CA SER A 259 -17.49 -1.02 -3.07
C SER A 259 -18.04 -2.32 -3.68
N SER A 260 -19.18 -2.25 -4.32
CA SER A 260 -19.76 -3.41 -5.03
C SER A 260 -18.81 -3.94 -6.11
N LYS A 261 -18.05 -3.06 -6.76
CA LYS A 261 -17.02 -3.44 -7.75
C LYS A 261 -15.93 -4.28 -7.10
N VAL A 262 -15.39 -3.82 -5.96
CA VAL A 262 -14.37 -4.56 -5.20
C VAL A 262 -14.93 -5.90 -4.72
N GLN A 263 -16.15 -5.91 -4.18
CA GLN A 263 -16.79 -7.15 -3.73
C GLN A 263 -16.93 -8.19 -4.85
N SER A 264 -17.15 -7.73 -6.08
CA SER A 264 -17.30 -8.65 -7.23
C SER A 264 -16.04 -9.44 -7.56
N ILE A 265 -14.85 -8.93 -7.22
CA ILE A 265 -13.56 -9.59 -7.47
C ILE A 265 -12.86 -10.07 -6.20
N ALA A 266 -13.28 -9.62 -5.04
CA ALA A 266 -12.61 -9.85 -3.76
C ALA A 266 -13.54 -10.50 -2.72
N GLN A 267 -14.55 -11.23 -3.16
CA GLN A 267 -15.44 -11.95 -2.27
C GLN A 267 -14.65 -12.97 -1.46
N ASP A 268 -14.82 -12.96 -0.14
CA ASP A 268 -14.13 -13.85 0.80
C ASP A 268 -12.59 -13.76 0.79
N VAL A 269 -12.03 -12.66 0.29
CA VAL A 269 -10.59 -12.42 0.32
C VAL A 269 -10.12 -12.22 1.75
N ILE A 270 -9.03 -12.92 2.11
CA ILE A 270 -8.38 -12.77 3.40
C ILE A 270 -7.07 -11.99 3.28
N PHE A 271 -6.72 -11.28 4.35
CA PHE A 271 -5.52 -10.46 4.41
C PHE A 271 -4.56 -10.99 5.49
N ASP A 272 -3.26 -10.80 5.24
CA ASP A 272 -2.22 -11.15 6.19
C ASP A 272 -2.40 -10.36 7.50
N ASP A 273 -2.37 -11.06 8.61
CA ASP A 273 -2.58 -10.51 9.96
C ASP A 273 -1.28 -10.03 10.62
N LEU A 274 -0.20 -9.93 9.87
CA LEU A 274 1.09 -9.48 10.38
C LEU A 274 1.01 -8.05 10.89
N SER A 275 1.62 -7.78 12.06
CA SER A 275 1.60 -6.43 12.64
C SER A 275 2.34 -5.42 11.76
N LEU A 276 1.81 -4.21 11.68
CA LEU A 276 2.42 -3.13 10.91
C LEU A 276 3.81 -2.75 11.44
N SER A 277 4.02 -2.84 12.75
CA SER A 277 5.33 -2.62 13.36
C SER A 277 6.37 -3.65 12.93
N SER A 278 5.97 -4.91 12.75
CA SER A 278 6.85 -5.98 12.25
C SER A 278 7.27 -5.71 10.80
N ILE A 279 6.38 -5.17 9.99
CA ILE A 279 6.70 -4.77 8.62
C ILE A 279 7.67 -3.59 8.62
N ALA A 280 7.34 -2.54 9.38
CA ALA A 280 8.11 -1.30 9.40
C ALA A 280 9.57 -1.52 9.82
N LYS A 281 9.81 -2.31 10.88
CA LYS A 281 11.17 -2.57 11.37
C LYS A 281 12.05 -3.30 10.38
N ASN A 282 11.48 -3.99 9.39
CA ASN A 282 12.21 -4.78 8.40
C ASN A 282 12.57 -4.00 7.14
N ARG A 283 12.06 -2.77 6.97
CA ARG A 283 12.29 -1.99 5.74
C ARG A 283 13.76 -1.72 5.44
N ALA A 284 14.54 -1.35 6.46
CA ALA A 284 15.96 -1.08 6.28
C ALA A 284 16.72 -2.30 5.78
N SER A 285 16.43 -3.48 6.32
CA SER A 285 17.05 -4.74 5.89
C SER A 285 16.68 -5.09 4.46
N VAL A 286 15.42 -4.86 4.06
CA VAL A 286 14.99 -5.06 2.67
C VAL A 286 15.79 -4.17 1.72
N ILE A 287 15.95 -2.90 2.03
CA ILE A 287 16.72 -1.96 1.20
C ILE A 287 18.17 -2.41 1.07
N GLN A 288 18.78 -2.88 2.16
CA GLN A 288 20.15 -3.41 2.15
C GLN A 288 20.27 -4.64 1.22
N ILE A 289 19.33 -5.57 1.29
CA ILE A 289 19.30 -6.76 0.43
C ILE A 289 19.15 -6.35 -1.04
N LEU A 290 18.20 -5.46 -1.35
CA LEU A 290 17.96 -4.99 -2.71
C LEU A 290 19.21 -4.33 -3.31
N ASN A 291 19.95 -3.55 -2.51
CA ASN A 291 21.20 -2.95 -2.93
C ASN A 291 22.29 -4.00 -3.16
N ARG A 292 22.43 -4.95 -2.24
CA ARG A 292 23.47 -5.98 -2.30
C ARG A 292 23.33 -6.86 -3.54
N ILE A 293 22.11 -7.20 -3.92
CA ILE A 293 21.86 -8.03 -5.11
C ILE A 293 21.67 -7.21 -6.39
N ASN A 294 21.71 -5.87 -6.30
CA ASN A 294 21.46 -4.98 -7.43
C ASN A 294 20.13 -5.31 -8.14
N PHE A 295 19.05 -5.35 -7.37
CA PHE A 295 17.74 -5.83 -7.87
C PHE A 295 17.27 -5.09 -9.13
N ASP A 296 17.40 -3.77 -9.19
CA ASP A 296 16.93 -2.94 -10.30
C ASP A 296 17.90 -2.90 -11.48
N GLY A 297 19.11 -3.35 -11.29
CA GLY A 297 20.18 -3.33 -12.29
C GLY A 297 20.25 -4.61 -13.12
#